data_66f7d19e1853880e64dc4544ea8ec3a8
#
_entry.id   66f7d19e1853880e64dc4544ea8ec3a8
#
_cell.length_a   1.000
_cell.length_b   1.000
_cell.length_c   1.000
_cell.angle_alpha   90.00
_cell.angle_beta   90.00
_cell.angle_gamma   90.00
#
_symmetry.space_group_name_H-M   'P 1'
#
loop_
_entity.id
_entity.type
_entity.pdbx_description
1 polymer ?
#
loop_
_entity_poly.entity_id
_entity_poly.type
_entity_poly.pdbx_seq_one_letter_code
_entity_poly.pdbx_strand_id
1 'polypeptide(L)'
;NYWFDDFLAQGGATNDAGVIDFLTRHMMAGESRPSLRTDGFGCSTLAVKSPAGEALFGRNFDWQPCEAMVVRSRPEGAYASVSTVNMDFIRSGYGAGLSQLPDEVRTLIALYAPLDGMNEKGLAVSVNMIQDYDAICQDTGKPNLTTTTAIRLFLDRAANVEEALALLGQYDMHSSMGMMVHFALADRSGRSVVVEYIDDEMVVTDTPAVTNFYLA
;
A
#
# COMPACT_ATOMS: atom_id res chain seq x y z
N ASN A 1 16.45 9.26 5.25
CA ASN A 1 15.51 8.37 5.95
C ASN A 1 14.26 9.17 6.31
N TYR A 2 13.12 8.74 5.84
CA TYR A 2 11.79 9.33 6.07
C TYR A 2 11.08 8.66 7.28
N TRP A 3 11.86 8.22 8.28
CA TRP A 3 11.43 7.57 9.54
C TRP A 3 10.68 6.23 9.40
N PHE A 4 10.70 5.57 8.25
CA PHE A 4 9.95 4.33 8.08
C PHE A 4 10.51 3.19 8.94
N ASP A 5 11.83 3.15 9.16
CA ASP A 5 12.45 2.21 10.08
C ASP A 5 12.03 2.45 11.53
N ASP A 6 11.90 3.72 11.94
CA ASP A 6 11.40 4.09 13.26
C ASP A 6 9.92 3.73 13.42
N PHE A 7 9.12 3.88 12.34
CA PHE A 7 7.73 3.44 12.30
C PHE A 7 7.60 1.93 12.51
N LEU A 8 8.40 1.13 11.83
CA LEU A 8 8.41 -0.31 12.01
C LEU A 8 8.94 -0.71 13.41
N ALA A 9 9.97 -0.03 13.92
CA ALA A 9 10.57 -0.32 15.22
C ALA A 9 9.61 -0.06 16.40
N GLN A 10 8.68 0.89 16.28
CA GLN A 10 7.64 1.10 17.30
C GLN A 10 6.47 0.10 17.24
N GLY A 11 6.48 -0.84 16.28
CA GLY A 11 5.43 -1.83 16.10
C GLY A 11 4.37 -1.46 15.05
N GLY A 12 4.66 -0.45 14.20
CA GLY A 12 3.75 -0.01 13.14
C GLY A 12 2.49 0.69 13.64
N ALA A 13 1.37 0.49 12.95
CA ALA A 13 0.06 1.02 13.32
C ALA A 13 -1.07 0.09 12.85
N THR A 14 -2.16 0.05 13.61
CA THR A 14 -3.36 -0.76 13.33
C THR A 14 -4.40 -0.04 12.46
N ASN A 15 -4.17 1.22 12.10
CA ASN A 15 -5.05 2.02 11.24
C ASN A 15 -4.32 3.27 10.74
N ASP A 16 -4.92 3.94 9.76
CA ASP A 16 -4.33 5.14 9.17
C ASP A 16 -4.17 6.30 10.17
N ALA A 17 -5.05 6.40 11.17
CA ALA A 17 -4.92 7.41 12.21
C ALA A 17 -3.62 7.24 13.00
N GLY A 18 -3.20 6.01 13.28
CA GLY A 18 -1.92 5.70 13.91
C GLY A 18 -0.72 6.04 13.02
N VAL A 19 -0.83 5.82 11.70
CA VAL A 19 0.21 6.24 10.73
C VAL A 19 0.36 7.76 10.74
N ILE A 20 -0.76 8.47 10.74
CA ILE A 20 -0.77 9.94 10.77
C ILE A 20 -0.19 10.47 12.07
N ASP A 21 -0.61 9.90 13.20
CA ASP A 21 -0.11 10.28 14.51
C ASP A 21 1.41 10.10 14.59
N PHE A 22 1.95 9.00 14.05
CA PHE A 22 3.38 8.79 13.93
C PHE A 22 4.04 9.91 13.10
N LEU A 23 3.53 10.18 11.90
CA LEU A 23 4.07 11.20 11.00
C LEU A 23 3.96 12.61 11.62
N THR A 24 2.83 12.91 12.25
CA THR A 24 2.60 14.20 12.90
C THR A 24 3.57 14.44 14.04
N ARG A 25 3.83 13.44 14.88
CA ARG A 25 4.83 13.53 15.96
C ARG A 25 6.25 13.79 15.45
N HIS A 26 6.60 13.28 14.27
CA HIS A 26 7.90 13.48 13.65
C HIS A 26 8.02 14.78 12.85
N MET A 27 6.91 15.30 12.36
CA MET A 27 6.87 16.49 11.51
C MET A 27 6.36 17.74 12.24
N MET A 28 5.39 17.59 13.15
CA MET A 28 4.72 18.71 13.82
C MET A 28 4.04 18.24 15.11
N ALA A 29 3.83 19.11 16.08
CA ALA A 29 3.01 18.83 17.25
C ALA A 29 1.55 19.28 17.02
N GLY A 30 0.60 18.33 16.90
CA GLY A 30 -0.84 18.65 16.79
C GLY A 30 -1.72 17.46 16.39
N GLU A 31 -2.96 17.40 16.90
CA GLU A 31 -3.93 16.31 16.72
C GLU A 31 -4.89 16.54 15.55
N SER A 32 -5.26 15.48 14.80
CA SER A 32 -6.38 15.48 13.84
C SER A 32 -6.90 14.04 13.59
N ARG A 33 -8.23 13.87 13.41
CA ARG A 33 -8.91 12.58 13.10
C ARG A 33 -9.76 12.70 11.83
N PRO A 34 -9.72 11.73 10.90
CA PRO A 34 -10.49 11.74 9.65
C PRO A 34 -11.67 10.78 9.58
N SER A 35 -12.60 11.02 8.61
CA SER A 35 -13.63 10.07 8.16
C SER A 35 -13.88 10.21 6.66
N LEU A 36 -14.10 9.10 5.94
CA LEU A 36 -14.30 9.04 4.49
C LEU A 36 -15.63 8.40 4.09
N ARG A 37 -16.17 8.86 2.95
CA ARG A 37 -17.30 8.24 2.21
C ARG A 37 -16.83 7.89 0.80
N THR A 38 -17.28 6.72 0.30
CA THR A 38 -16.87 6.18 -1.01
C THR A 38 -18.07 5.75 -1.83
N ASP A 39 -18.15 6.25 -3.08
CA ASP A 39 -19.13 5.81 -4.07
C ASP A 39 -18.42 5.53 -5.41
N GLY A 40 -18.52 4.28 -5.91
CA GLY A 40 -18.22 3.88 -7.28
C GLY A 40 -16.73 3.89 -7.68
N PHE A 41 -16.08 2.74 -7.58
CA PHE A 41 -14.69 2.56 -8.02
C PHE A 41 -14.49 1.12 -8.50
N GLY A 42 -13.42 0.96 -9.30
CA GLY A 42 -12.93 -0.33 -9.77
C GLY A 42 -11.43 -0.30 -9.98
N CYS A 43 -10.83 -1.46 -9.96
CA CYS A 43 -9.42 -1.63 -10.28
C CYS A 43 -9.23 -2.90 -11.11
N SER A 44 -8.17 -2.94 -11.91
CA SER A 44 -7.70 -4.16 -12.53
C SER A 44 -6.18 -4.17 -12.56
N THR A 45 -5.60 -5.34 -12.37
CA THR A 45 -4.16 -5.54 -12.44
C THR A 45 -3.86 -6.74 -13.31
N LEU A 46 -2.80 -6.64 -14.12
CA LEU A 46 -2.39 -7.67 -15.06
C LEU A 46 -0.87 -7.80 -15.06
N ALA A 47 -0.38 -9.03 -14.92
CA ALA A 47 1.02 -9.40 -15.09
C ALA A 47 1.15 -10.30 -16.32
N VAL A 48 1.92 -9.86 -17.32
CA VAL A 48 2.07 -10.54 -18.59
C VAL A 48 3.54 -10.56 -19.04
N LYS A 49 3.84 -11.31 -20.08
CA LYS A 49 5.15 -11.24 -20.77
C LYS A 49 5.01 -10.54 -22.10
N SER A 50 5.97 -9.67 -22.42
CA SER A 50 6.11 -9.11 -23.74
C SER A 50 6.47 -10.22 -24.76
N PRO A 51 6.32 -9.95 -26.07
CA PRO A 51 6.80 -10.89 -27.09
C PRO A 51 8.31 -11.22 -26.99
N ALA A 52 9.09 -10.34 -26.36
CA ALA A 52 10.52 -10.55 -26.07
C ALA A 52 10.76 -11.33 -24.76
N GLY A 53 9.71 -11.73 -24.04
CA GLY A 53 9.79 -12.49 -22.78
C GLY A 53 9.99 -11.64 -21.54
N GLU A 54 9.95 -10.29 -21.66
CA GLU A 54 10.07 -9.39 -20.50
C GLU A 54 8.81 -9.42 -19.64
N ALA A 55 8.96 -9.45 -18.33
CA ALA A 55 7.84 -9.33 -17.41
C ALA A 55 7.29 -7.90 -17.43
N LEU A 56 5.98 -7.76 -17.62
CA LEU A 56 5.25 -6.49 -17.61
C LEU A 56 4.17 -6.55 -16.57
N PHE A 57 4.01 -5.45 -15.82
CA PHE A 57 2.97 -5.28 -14.83
C PHE A 57 2.16 -4.02 -15.15
N GLY A 58 0.86 -4.15 -15.29
CA GLY A 58 -0.05 -3.04 -15.58
C GLY A 58 -1.18 -2.96 -14.58
N ARG A 59 -1.59 -1.74 -14.25
CA ARG A 59 -2.72 -1.47 -13.38
C ARG A 59 -3.61 -0.40 -13.96
N ASN A 60 -4.93 -0.59 -13.86
CA ASN A 60 -5.94 0.45 -14.01
C ASN A 60 -6.53 0.78 -12.63
N PHE A 61 -6.73 2.06 -12.37
CA PHE A 61 -7.30 2.57 -11.12
C PHE A 61 -8.50 3.48 -11.44
N ASP A 62 -9.70 2.94 -11.25
CA ASP A 62 -10.96 3.63 -11.52
C ASP A 62 -11.49 4.27 -10.24
N TRP A 63 -11.11 5.52 -10.02
CA TRP A 63 -11.52 6.29 -8.85
C TRP A 63 -11.72 7.76 -9.24
N GLN A 64 -12.78 8.37 -8.76
CA GLN A 64 -13.03 9.79 -8.95
C GLN A 64 -13.48 10.46 -7.63
N PRO A 65 -12.88 11.62 -7.28
CA PRO A 65 -11.76 12.26 -7.98
C PRO A 65 -10.43 11.52 -7.79
N CYS A 66 -9.50 11.67 -8.72
CA CYS A 66 -8.16 11.10 -8.64
C CYS A 66 -7.09 12.10 -9.10
N GLU A 67 -6.52 12.83 -8.16
CA GLU A 67 -5.29 13.58 -8.39
C GLU A 67 -4.10 12.67 -8.10
N ALA A 68 -3.56 12.06 -9.16
CA ALA A 68 -2.45 11.13 -9.05
C ALA A 68 -1.12 11.88 -8.83
N MET A 69 -0.33 11.43 -7.84
CA MET A 69 1.05 11.83 -7.65
C MET A 69 1.97 10.65 -7.90
N VAL A 70 3.02 10.86 -8.69
CA VAL A 70 4.11 9.89 -8.84
C VAL A 70 5.22 10.24 -7.85
N VAL A 71 5.54 9.30 -6.98
CA VAL A 71 6.55 9.43 -5.94
C VAL A 71 7.76 8.59 -6.30
N ARG A 72 8.94 9.23 -6.36
CA ARG A 72 10.23 8.56 -6.49
C ARG A 72 10.93 8.57 -5.16
N SER A 73 11.21 7.38 -4.63
CA SER A 73 11.88 7.17 -3.35
C SER A 73 13.27 6.58 -3.54
N ARG A 74 14.24 7.05 -2.75
CA ARG A 74 15.60 6.50 -2.66
C ARG A 74 16.07 6.56 -1.19
N PRO A 75 15.53 5.71 -0.33
CA PRO A 75 15.91 5.68 1.07
C PRO A 75 17.33 5.10 1.22
N GLU A 76 18.05 5.55 2.23
CA GLU A 76 19.31 4.93 2.59
C GLU A 76 19.07 3.55 3.21
N GLY A 77 19.79 2.54 2.75
CA GLY A 77 19.65 1.16 3.25
C GLY A 77 18.42 0.39 2.76
N ALA A 78 17.67 0.95 1.79
CA ALA A 78 16.52 0.29 1.19
C ALA A 78 16.50 0.48 -0.34
N TYR A 79 15.61 -0.22 -1.05
CA TYR A 79 15.56 -0.17 -2.50
C TYR A 79 14.96 1.15 -3.01
N ALA A 80 15.52 1.64 -4.11
CA ALA A 80 14.91 2.74 -4.85
C ALA A 80 13.61 2.26 -5.50
N SER A 81 12.58 3.13 -5.52
CA SER A 81 11.27 2.78 -6.05
C SER A 81 10.56 3.96 -6.69
N VAL A 82 9.56 3.64 -7.50
CA VAL A 82 8.55 4.57 -8.01
C VAL A 82 7.18 4.04 -7.60
N SER A 83 6.33 4.89 -7.08
CA SER A 83 4.97 4.54 -6.67
C SER A 83 3.97 5.61 -7.09
N THR A 84 2.68 5.27 -7.14
CA THR A 84 1.59 6.22 -7.34
C THR A 84 0.74 6.35 -6.09
N VAL A 85 0.23 7.54 -5.87
CA VAL A 85 -0.60 7.92 -4.72
C VAL A 85 -1.79 8.72 -5.22
N ASN A 86 -2.97 8.47 -4.67
CA ASN A 86 -4.11 9.37 -4.88
C ASN A 86 -4.10 10.46 -3.82
N MET A 87 -3.80 11.71 -4.22
CA MET A 87 -3.74 12.85 -3.31
C MET A 87 -5.10 13.24 -2.75
N ASP A 88 -6.20 12.87 -3.41
CA ASP A 88 -7.55 13.10 -2.89
C ASP A 88 -7.83 12.21 -1.66
N PHE A 89 -7.27 11.01 -1.58
CA PHE A 89 -7.32 10.20 -0.36
C PHE A 89 -6.63 10.88 0.81
N ILE A 90 -5.44 11.44 0.56
CA ILE A 90 -4.70 12.19 1.59
C ILE A 90 -5.50 13.41 2.04
N ARG A 91 -6.09 14.17 1.12
CA ARG A 91 -6.87 15.39 1.44
C ARG A 91 -8.17 15.07 2.16
N SER A 92 -8.92 14.09 1.69
CA SER A 92 -10.23 13.73 2.25
C SER A 92 -10.11 12.90 3.53
N GLY A 93 -9.14 12.00 3.59
CA GLY A 93 -8.94 11.08 4.71
C GLY A 93 -8.42 11.77 5.97
N TYR A 94 -7.75 12.89 5.82
CA TYR A 94 -7.03 13.55 6.91
C TYR A 94 -7.67 14.88 7.35
N GLY A 95 -8.85 15.18 6.83
CA GLY A 95 -9.61 16.40 7.19
C GLY A 95 -8.96 17.70 6.73
N ALA A 96 -9.62 18.82 7.06
CA ALA A 96 -9.19 20.16 6.64
C ALA A 96 -7.79 20.56 7.14
N GLY A 97 -7.28 19.91 8.18
CA GLY A 97 -5.94 20.19 8.75
C GLY A 97 -4.80 19.95 7.77
N LEU A 98 -4.87 18.91 6.93
CA LEU A 98 -3.80 18.61 5.96
C LEU A 98 -3.80 19.53 4.74
N SER A 99 -4.93 20.11 4.37
CA SER A 99 -4.99 21.10 3.28
C SER A 99 -4.20 22.37 3.61
N GLN A 100 -3.94 22.62 4.89
CA GLN A 100 -3.17 23.77 5.38
C GLN A 100 -1.66 23.48 5.54
N LEU A 101 -1.25 22.21 5.41
CA LEU A 101 0.16 21.86 5.51
C LEU A 101 0.93 22.29 4.25
N PRO A 102 2.21 22.68 4.40
CA PRO A 102 3.08 22.94 3.27
C PRO A 102 3.16 21.71 2.32
N ASP A 103 3.40 21.95 1.05
CA ASP A 103 3.47 20.90 0.02
C ASP A 103 4.56 19.86 0.33
N GLU A 104 5.68 20.29 0.93
CA GLU A 104 6.77 19.41 1.36
C GLU A 104 6.30 18.38 2.39
N VAL A 105 5.46 18.80 3.35
CA VAL A 105 4.90 17.92 4.38
C VAL A 105 3.89 16.96 3.77
N ARG A 106 3.01 17.44 2.88
CA ARG A 106 2.06 16.57 2.15
C ARG A 106 2.78 15.53 1.30
N THR A 107 3.91 15.89 0.70
CA THR A 107 4.76 14.96 -0.07
C THR A 107 5.35 13.85 0.80
N LEU A 108 5.73 14.14 2.05
CA LEU A 108 6.20 13.12 2.99
C LEU A 108 5.08 12.13 3.37
N ILE A 109 3.85 12.61 3.55
CA ILE A 109 2.69 11.73 3.79
C ILE A 109 2.47 10.79 2.60
N ALA A 110 2.65 11.26 1.37
CA ALA A 110 2.51 10.45 0.17
C ALA A 110 3.48 9.25 0.14
N LEU A 111 4.65 9.32 0.79
CA LEU A 111 5.54 8.18 0.92
C LEU A 111 4.91 6.99 1.69
N TYR A 112 3.99 7.28 2.61
CA TYR A 112 3.30 6.29 3.45
C TYR A 112 1.96 5.81 2.87
N ALA A 113 1.53 6.38 1.74
CA ALA A 113 0.23 6.10 1.13
C ALA A 113 0.31 5.60 -0.34
N PRO A 114 1.29 4.76 -0.73
CA PRO A 114 1.33 4.21 -2.08
C PRO A 114 0.14 3.27 -2.32
N LEU A 115 -0.42 3.30 -3.53
CA LEU A 115 -1.45 2.39 -3.99
C LEU A 115 -0.90 1.33 -4.95
N ASP A 116 0.20 1.64 -5.59
CA ASP A 116 0.98 0.75 -6.44
C ASP A 116 2.43 1.25 -6.55
N GLY A 117 3.28 0.43 -7.13
CA GLY A 117 4.65 0.82 -7.40
C GLY A 117 5.52 -0.33 -7.89
N MET A 118 6.76 0.04 -8.18
CA MET A 118 7.82 -0.90 -8.56
C MET A 118 9.15 -0.43 -7.96
N ASN A 119 9.95 -1.40 -7.50
CA ASN A 119 11.29 -1.10 -7.01
C ASN A 119 12.40 -1.47 -8.00
N GLU A 120 13.62 -1.06 -7.73
CA GLU A 120 14.79 -1.30 -8.58
C GLU A 120 15.17 -2.78 -8.74
N LYS A 121 14.65 -3.68 -7.90
CA LYS A 121 14.82 -5.12 -8.02
C LYS A 121 13.83 -5.75 -9.00
N GLY A 122 12.79 -5.00 -9.37
CA GLY A 122 11.74 -5.43 -10.30
C GLY A 122 10.56 -6.12 -9.61
N LEU A 123 10.41 -5.96 -8.30
CA LEU A 123 9.16 -6.27 -7.63
C LEU A 123 8.16 -5.15 -7.94
N ALA A 124 6.99 -5.53 -8.44
CA ALA A 124 5.84 -4.66 -8.65
C ALA A 124 4.70 -5.08 -7.71
N VAL A 125 3.96 -4.09 -7.23
CA VAL A 125 2.80 -4.28 -6.34
C VAL A 125 1.69 -3.33 -6.72
N SER A 126 0.45 -3.77 -6.57
CA SER A 126 -0.73 -2.92 -6.53
C SER A 126 -1.71 -3.39 -5.48
N VAL A 127 -2.54 -2.48 -4.98
CA VAL A 127 -3.69 -2.81 -4.16
C VAL A 127 -4.96 -2.62 -4.99
N ASN A 128 -5.84 -3.62 -4.95
CA ASN A 128 -7.17 -3.54 -5.55
C ASN A 128 -8.19 -3.74 -4.42
N MET A 129 -9.23 -2.92 -4.40
CA MET A 129 -10.28 -3.06 -3.42
C MET A 129 -11.20 -4.22 -3.76
N ILE A 130 -11.66 -4.92 -2.73
CA ILE A 130 -12.73 -5.92 -2.82
C ILE A 130 -14.04 -5.24 -2.40
N GLN A 131 -15.13 -5.49 -3.11
CA GLN A 131 -16.45 -4.96 -2.75
C GLN A 131 -17.06 -5.79 -1.61
N ASP A 132 -16.52 -5.58 -0.43
CA ASP A 132 -16.96 -6.20 0.82
C ASP A 132 -17.12 -5.13 1.91
N TYR A 133 -17.92 -5.45 2.93
CA TYR A 133 -18.12 -4.59 4.09
C TYR A 133 -17.16 -4.92 5.24
N ASP A 134 -16.40 -6.00 5.12
CA ASP A 134 -15.36 -6.37 6.07
C ASP A 134 -14.07 -5.60 5.83
N ALA A 135 -13.15 -5.72 6.79
CA ALA A 135 -11.83 -5.12 6.76
C ALA A 135 -10.82 -6.07 7.39
N ILE A 136 -9.60 -6.10 6.89
CA ILE A 136 -8.51 -6.89 7.49
C ILE A 136 -8.21 -6.32 8.88
N CYS A 137 -8.20 -7.19 9.89
CA CYS A 137 -7.97 -6.80 11.29
C CYS A 137 -7.28 -7.92 12.08
N GLN A 138 -6.07 -8.32 11.68
CA GLN A 138 -5.31 -9.35 12.37
C GLN A 138 -4.86 -8.88 13.78
N ASP A 139 -4.87 -9.78 14.75
CA ASP A 139 -4.41 -9.55 16.12
C ASP A 139 -3.71 -10.83 16.64
N THR A 140 -2.54 -11.13 16.08
CA THR A 140 -1.74 -12.31 16.47
C THR A 140 -0.57 -11.94 17.37
N GLY A 141 -0.45 -10.67 17.73
CA GLY A 141 0.60 -10.14 18.59
C GLY A 141 1.90 -9.78 17.88
N LYS A 142 1.87 -9.72 16.53
CA LYS A 142 2.99 -9.24 15.71
C LYS A 142 2.93 -7.70 15.59
N PRO A 143 4.03 -7.07 15.15
CA PRO A 143 3.98 -5.66 14.73
C PRO A 143 2.93 -5.44 13.64
N ASN A 144 2.35 -4.24 13.58
CA ASN A 144 1.20 -3.96 12.73
C ASN A 144 1.60 -3.23 11.45
N LEU A 145 0.89 -3.52 10.36
CA LEU A 145 0.94 -2.77 9.11
C LEU A 145 -0.48 -2.41 8.65
N THR A 146 -0.63 -1.25 8.06
CA THR A 146 -1.81 -0.92 7.26
C THR A 146 -1.58 -1.29 5.79
N THR A 147 -2.63 -1.35 4.99
CA THR A 147 -2.53 -1.66 3.55
C THR A 147 -1.44 -0.84 2.85
N THR A 148 -1.41 0.46 3.06
CA THR A 148 -0.47 1.35 2.36
C THR A 148 0.96 1.22 2.89
N THR A 149 1.14 1.01 4.19
CA THR A 149 2.47 0.80 4.77
C THR A 149 3.06 -0.56 4.42
N ALA A 150 2.23 -1.58 4.16
CA ALA A 150 2.68 -2.86 3.60
C ALA A 150 3.27 -2.67 2.19
N ILE A 151 2.60 -1.88 1.32
CA ILE A 151 3.15 -1.56 -0.01
C ILE A 151 4.49 -0.85 0.12
N ARG A 152 4.61 0.09 1.06
CA ARG A 152 5.89 0.77 1.30
C ARG A 152 6.97 -0.22 1.74
N LEU A 153 6.65 -1.14 2.64
CA LEU A 153 7.58 -2.18 3.09
C LEU A 153 8.07 -3.06 1.92
N PHE A 154 7.17 -3.51 1.04
CA PHE A 154 7.54 -4.29 -0.14
C PHE A 154 8.50 -3.53 -1.04
N LEU A 155 8.16 -2.28 -1.34
CA LEU A 155 8.97 -1.45 -2.22
C LEU A 155 10.36 -1.17 -1.65
N ASP A 156 10.48 -1.06 -0.34
CA ASP A 156 11.75 -0.79 0.33
C ASP A 156 12.61 -2.04 0.54
N ARG A 157 12.01 -3.22 0.77
CA ARG A 157 12.73 -4.37 1.34
C ARG A 157 12.58 -5.70 0.62
N ALA A 158 11.62 -5.86 -0.29
CA ALA A 158 11.43 -7.12 -1.01
C ALA A 158 12.00 -7.03 -2.43
N ALA A 159 12.87 -7.96 -2.81
CA ALA A 159 13.41 -8.03 -4.15
C ALA A 159 12.53 -8.84 -5.12
N ASN A 160 11.64 -9.69 -4.60
CA ASN A 160 10.79 -10.60 -5.36
C ASN A 160 9.53 -10.96 -4.57
N VAL A 161 8.63 -11.73 -5.19
CA VAL A 161 7.36 -12.15 -4.58
C VAL A 161 7.59 -12.96 -3.30
N GLU A 162 8.55 -13.89 -3.28
CA GLU A 162 8.82 -14.72 -2.09
C GLU A 162 9.21 -13.87 -0.88
N GLU A 163 10.09 -12.89 -1.08
CA GLU A 163 10.50 -11.98 -0.01
C GLU A 163 9.33 -11.12 0.49
N ALA A 164 8.46 -10.66 -0.43
CA ALA A 164 7.26 -9.90 -0.05
C ALA A 164 6.30 -10.73 0.81
N LEU A 165 6.04 -11.99 0.43
CA LEU A 165 5.21 -12.91 1.22
C LEU A 165 5.83 -13.22 2.59
N ALA A 166 7.14 -13.43 2.64
CA ALA A 166 7.86 -13.67 3.89
C ALA A 166 7.81 -12.46 4.84
N LEU A 167 7.84 -11.24 4.29
CA LEU A 167 7.66 -10.01 5.06
C LEU A 167 6.25 -9.91 5.63
N LEU A 168 5.19 -10.15 4.83
CA LEU A 168 3.80 -10.13 5.32
C LEU A 168 3.60 -11.07 6.51
N GLY A 169 4.20 -12.26 6.47
CA GLY A 169 4.11 -13.23 7.57
C GLY A 169 4.70 -12.75 8.90
N GLN A 170 5.44 -11.65 8.93
CA GLN A 170 6.06 -11.09 10.14
C GLN A 170 5.20 -10.01 10.82
N TYR A 171 4.09 -9.60 10.19
CA TYR A 171 3.26 -8.49 10.65
C TYR A 171 1.79 -8.89 10.73
N ASP A 172 1.04 -8.20 11.54
CA ASP A 172 -0.42 -8.21 11.54
C ASP A 172 -0.94 -7.12 10.61
N MET A 173 -1.80 -7.51 9.67
CA MET A 173 -2.35 -6.64 8.65
C MET A 173 -3.66 -6.00 9.07
N HIS A 174 -3.81 -4.72 8.73
CA HIS A 174 -5.02 -3.93 8.96
C HIS A 174 -5.39 -3.14 7.70
N SER A 175 -6.68 -3.06 7.42
CA SER A 175 -7.17 -2.28 6.28
C SER A 175 -6.92 -0.79 6.44
N SER A 176 -6.34 -0.15 5.43
CA SER A 176 -6.42 1.30 5.28
C SER A 176 -7.85 1.71 4.92
N MET A 177 -8.32 2.83 5.48
CA MET A 177 -9.66 3.41 5.23
C MET A 177 -10.82 2.44 5.54
N GLY A 178 -10.57 1.35 6.28
CA GLY A 178 -11.58 0.34 6.59
C GLY A 178 -12.08 -0.42 5.35
N MET A 179 -11.29 -0.50 4.30
CA MET A 179 -11.67 -1.16 3.05
C MET A 179 -11.00 -2.53 2.93
N MET A 180 -11.79 -3.54 2.57
CA MET A 180 -11.26 -4.84 2.19
C MET A 180 -10.49 -4.71 0.87
N VAL A 181 -9.30 -5.27 0.86
CA VAL A 181 -8.38 -5.20 -0.29
C VAL A 181 -7.63 -6.50 -0.48
N HIS A 182 -7.07 -6.68 -1.67
CA HIS A 182 -6.02 -7.66 -1.94
C HIS A 182 -4.82 -7.02 -2.62
N PHE A 183 -3.65 -7.63 -2.47
CA PHE A 183 -2.43 -7.19 -3.12
C PHE A 183 -2.15 -8.06 -4.35
N ALA A 184 -1.92 -7.44 -5.49
CA ALA A 184 -1.30 -8.12 -6.61
C ALA A 184 0.21 -7.86 -6.57
N LEU A 185 1.00 -8.92 -6.58
CA LEU A 185 2.46 -8.89 -6.56
C LEU A 185 2.99 -9.58 -7.81
N ALA A 186 3.97 -9.00 -8.47
CA ALA A 186 4.70 -9.65 -9.56
C ALA A 186 6.17 -9.28 -9.53
N ASP A 187 7.02 -10.16 -10.05
CA ASP A 187 8.46 -9.89 -10.10
C ASP A 187 9.06 -10.16 -11.48
N ARG A 188 10.32 -9.80 -11.64
CA ARG A 188 11.06 -9.92 -12.89
C ARG A 188 11.23 -11.38 -13.39
N SER A 189 11.01 -12.40 -12.56
CA SER A 189 11.01 -13.80 -12.98
C SER A 189 9.75 -14.15 -13.78
N GLY A 190 8.72 -13.30 -13.66
CA GLY A 190 7.39 -13.51 -14.22
C GLY A 190 6.45 -14.24 -13.26
N ARG A 191 6.86 -14.46 -11.99
CA ARG A 191 5.93 -14.90 -10.96
C ARG A 191 4.93 -13.79 -10.65
N SER A 192 3.65 -14.15 -10.54
CA SER A 192 2.56 -13.24 -10.19
C SER A 192 1.60 -13.93 -9.26
N VAL A 193 1.29 -13.28 -8.15
CA VAL A 193 0.34 -13.78 -7.14
C VAL A 193 -0.60 -12.67 -6.69
N VAL A 194 -1.74 -13.09 -6.18
CA VAL A 194 -2.66 -12.24 -5.40
C VAL A 194 -2.66 -12.72 -3.95
N VAL A 195 -2.55 -11.80 -3.03
CA VAL A 195 -2.63 -12.03 -1.58
C VAL A 195 -3.95 -11.47 -1.08
N GLU A 196 -4.78 -12.33 -0.55
CA GLU A 196 -6.08 -12.03 0.05
C GLU A 196 -6.05 -12.34 1.56
N TYR A 197 -6.96 -11.74 2.30
CA TYR A 197 -7.21 -12.07 3.70
C TYR A 197 -8.67 -12.50 3.81
N ILE A 198 -8.88 -13.78 4.14
CA ILE A 198 -10.21 -14.38 4.30
C ILE A 198 -10.32 -14.81 5.76
N ASP A 199 -11.30 -14.28 6.48
CA ASP A 199 -11.41 -14.47 7.93
C ASP A 199 -10.08 -14.14 8.66
N ASP A 200 -9.42 -13.05 8.25
CA ASP A 200 -8.10 -12.61 8.70
C ASP A 200 -6.93 -13.57 8.44
N GLU A 201 -7.15 -14.66 7.69
CA GLU A 201 -6.10 -15.59 7.28
C GLU A 201 -5.54 -15.22 5.89
N MET A 202 -4.22 -15.17 5.78
CA MET A 202 -3.53 -14.86 4.52
C MET A 202 -3.64 -16.01 3.53
N VAL A 203 -4.27 -15.76 2.37
CA VAL A 203 -4.40 -16.70 1.24
C VAL A 203 -3.62 -16.16 0.05
N VAL A 204 -2.84 -17.02 -0.61
CA VAL A 204 -2.02 -16.67 -1.78
C VAL A 204 -2.47 -17.48 -2.98
N THR A 205 -2.85 -16.79 -4.05
CA THR A 205 -3.30 -17.40 -5.31
C THR A 205 -2.35 -17.01 -6.45
N ASP A 206 -1.75 -18.00 -7.13
CA ASP A 206 -0.96 -17.74 -8.34
C ASP A 206 -1.91 -17.39 -9.49
N THR A 207 -1.82 -16.15 -9.99
CA THR A 207 -2.67 -15.64 -11.07
C THR A 207 -2.01 -14.47 -11.79
N PRO A 208 -2.21 -14.32 -13.10
CA PRO A 208 -1.72 -13.17 -13.84
C PRO A 208 -2.65 -11.95 -13.80
N ALA A 209 -3.88 -12.09 -13.27
CA ALA A 209 -4.87 -11.02 -13.34
C ALA A 209 -5.77 -11.00 -12.11
N VAL A 210 -6.19 -9.80 -11.71
CA VAL A 210 -7.13 -9.60 -10.62
C VAL A 210 -7.94 -8.31 -10.83
N THR A 211 -9.16 -8.28 -10.32
CA THR A 211 -10.06 -7.13 -10.34
C THR A 211 -10.53 -6.76 -8.93
N ASN A 212 -11.84 -6.78 -8.63
CA ASN A 212 -12.40 -6.28 -7.37
C ASN A 212 -13.29 -7.32 -6.66
N PHE A 213 -12.98 -8.60 -6.79
CA PHE A 213 -13.67 -9.71 -6.12
C PHE A 213 -12.67 -10.76 -5.67
N TYR A 214 -13.02 -11.55 -4.67
CA TYR A 214 -12.21 -12.64 -4.17
C TYR A 214 -11.87 -13.68 -5.25
N LEU A 215 -10.69 -14.25 -5.17
CA LEU A 215 -10.23 -15.35 -6.02
C LEU A 215 -10.30 -16.71 -5.31
N ALA A 216 -10.25 -16.70 -3.96
CA ALA A 216 -10.32 -17.89 -3.12
C ALA A 216 -11.71 -18.12 -2.56
#